data_5d626f062a04059d538167d956d7f2c0
#
_entry.id   5d626f062a04059d538167d956d7f2c0
#
_cell.length_a   1.000
_cell.length_b   1.000
_cell.length_c   1.000
_cell.angle_alpha   90.00
_cell.angle_beta   90.00
_cell.angle_gamma   90.00
#
_symmetry.space_group_name_H-M   'P 1'
#
loop_
_entity.id
_entity.type
_entity.pdbx_description
1 polymer ?
#
loop_
_entity_poly.entity_id
_entity_poly.type
_entity_poly.pdbx_seq_one_letter_code
_entity_poly.pdbx_strand_id
1 'polypeptide(L)'
;KWDDYEGLDVKDKWVIVMRHSPERNQPHSIYAPHSPLHKKMLVAKDNGAKGIVFVSQIEDEELYPLKYVPGFENNEAPAVILSKNKANKIFERVGWSTKKIQDEMNQSLKPLSFQLGVLNFNATIDIEPVISKGANVVGEIRSRNREYRDDYIVIGAHFDHIGMGGPGSGSRKPE
;
A
#
# COMPACT_ATOMS: atom_id res chain seq x y z
N LYS A 1 -20.08 0.17 -11.75
CA LYS A 1 -18.93 0.93 -11.26
C LYS A 1 -18.78 0.62 -9.76
N TRP A 2 -17.58 0.31 -9.29
CA TRP A 2 -17.30 0.16 -7.86
C TRP A 2 -16.94 1.52 -7.28
N ASP A 3 -17.62 1.94 -6.23
CA ASP A 3 -17.33 3.20 -5.52
C ASP A 3 -17.61 3.01 -4.02
N ASP A 4 -16.55 2.94 -3.23
CA ASP A 4 -16.64 2.74 -1.78
C ASP A 4 -17.07 4.00 -1.02
N TYR A 5 -17.08 5.16 -1.68
CA TYR A 5 -17.39 6.45 -1.05
C TYR A 5 -18.76 7.00 -1.43
N GLU A 6 -19.48 6.33 -2.33
CA GLU A 6 -20.80 6.77 -2.79
C GLU A 6 -21.77 6.94 -1.61
N GLY A 7 -22.32 8.14 -1.48
CA GLY A 7 -23.27 8.47 -0.43
C GLY A 7 -22.69 8.66 0.98
N LEU A 8 -21.35 8.63 1.12
CA LEU A 8 -20.67 8.84 2.41
C LEU A 8 -19.98 10.19 2.46
N ASP A 9 -20.23 10.95 3.53
CA ASP A 9 -19.40 12.10 3.87
C ASP A 9 -18.22 11.65 4.75
N VAL A 10 -17.03 11.66 4.18
CA VAL A 10 -15.78 11.27 4.86
C VAL A 10 -14.84 12.45 5.11
N LYS A 11 -15.27 13.66 4.75
CA LYS A 11 -14.46 14.87 4.92
C LYS A 11 -14.08 15.06 6.39
N ASP A 12 -12.80 15.29 6.63
CA ASP A 12 -12.21 15.49 7.96
C ASP A 12 -12.42 14.30 8.94
N LYS A 13 -12.73 13.10 8.43
CA LYS A 13 -12.95 11.90 9.21
C LYS A 13 -11.84 10.86 8.97
N TRP A 14 -11.66 9.99 9.94
CA TRP A 14 -10.88 8.77 9.74
C TRP A 14 -11.73 7.73 9.03
N VAL A 15 -11.15 7.08 8.03
CA VAL A 15 -11.80 5.99 7.30
C VAL A 15 -11.11 4.65 7.62
N ILE A 16 -11.90 3.62 7.85
CA ILE A 16 -11.41 2.25 8.00
C ILE A 16 -11.52 1.56 6.65
N VAL A 17 -10.40 1.07 6.14
CA VAL A 17 -10.30 0.50 4.79
C VAL A 17 -9.76 -0.92 4.87
N MET A 18 -10.46 -1.86 4.22
CA MET A 18 -9.98 -3.23 4.10
C MET A 18 -8.69 -3.29 3.29
N ARG A 19 -7.69 -4.04 3.77
CA ARG A 19 -6.54 -4.45 2.95
C ARG A 19 -7.07 -5.36 1.83
N HIS A 20 -6.29 -5.65 0.84
CA HIS A 20 -6.71 -6.52 -0.26
C HIS A 20 -7.94 -6.00 -1.05
N SER A 21 -8.43 -6.83 -1.93
CA SER A 21 -9.61 -6.58 -2.78
C SER A 21 -10.54 -7.79 -2.74
N PRO A 22 -11.78 -7.66 -3.22
CA PRO A 22 -12.58 -8.83 -3.57
C PRO A 22 -11.78 -9.75 -4.51
N GLU A 23 -12.07 -11.04 -4.46
CA GLU A 23 -11.41 -12.05 -5.32
C GLU A 23 -9.88 -12.05 -5.23
N ARG A 24 -9.30 -11.75 -4.07
CA ARG A 24 -7.84 -11.59 -3.88
C ARG A 24 -7.02 -12.80 -4.37
N ASN A 25 -7.62 -13.98 -4.40
CA ASN A 25 -6.98 -15.23 -4.85
C ASN A 25 -7.07 -15.44 -6.36
N GLN A 26 -7.72 -14.52 -7.08
CA GLN A 26 -7.86 -14.54 -8.52
C GLN A 26 -6.80 -13.64 -9.17
N PRO A 27 -5.77 -14.20 -9.82
CA PRO A 27 -4.66 -13.41 -10.38
C PRO A 27 -5.10 -12.37 -11.42
N HIS A 28 -6.22 -12.64 -12.09
CA HIS A 28 -6.76 -11.79 -13.16
C HIS A 28 -8.00 -10.99 -12.72
N SER A 29 -8.26 -10.89 -11.43
CA SER A 29 -9.36 -10.07 -10.93
C SER A 29 -9.21 -8.61 -11.37
N ILE A 30 -10.30 -8.02 -11.83
CA ILE A 30 -10.36 -6.60 -12.20
C ILE A 30 -10.11 -5.68 -11.00
N TYR A 31 -10.23 -6.19 -9.79
CA TYR A 31 -9.99 -5.44 -8.54
C TYR A 31 -8.51 -5.43 -8.12
N ALA A 32 -7.71 -6.38 -8.60
CA ALA A 32 -6.30 -6.51 -8.20
C ALA A 32 -5.49 -5.22 -8.42
N PRO A 33 -5.62 -4.47 -9.53
CA PRO A 33 -4.91 -3.21 -9.74
C PRO A 33 -5.25 -2.10 -8.75
N HIS A 34 -6.37 -2.21 -8.01
CA HIS A 34 -6.86 -1.23 -7.05
C HIS A 34 -6.54 -1.63 -5.59
N SER A 35 -6.00 -2.81 -5.36
CA SER A 35 -5.70 -3.32 -4.02
C SER A 35 -4.46 -2.71 -3.33
N PRO A 36 -3.45 -2.14 -4.02
CA PRO A 36 -2.29 -1.54 -3.35
C PRO A 36 -2.69 -0.44 -2.36
N LEU A 37 -2.09 -0.47 -1.16
CA LEU A 37 -2.47 0.43 -0.06
C LEU A 37 -2.31 1.90 -0.45
N HIS A 38 -1.25 2.25 -1.17
CA HIS A 38 -1.02 3.62 -1.63
C HIS A 38 -2.13 4.15 -2.53
N LYS A 39 -2.71 3.31 -3.40
CA LYS A 39 -3.86 3.72 -4.24
C LYS A 39 -5.10 3.99 -3.39
N LYS A 40 -5.36 3.13 -2.40
CA LYS A 40 -6.45 3.34 -1.46
C LYS A 40 -6.25 4.61 -0.63
N MET A 41 -5.00 4.92 -0.26
CA MET A 41 -4.66 6.16 0.43
C MET A 41 -4.97 7.39 -0.42
N LEU A 42 -4.59 7.38 -1.70
CA LEU A 42 -4.90 8.49 -2.62
C LEU A 42 -6.41 8.70 -2.74
N VAL A 43 -7.17 7.63 -2.98
CA VAL A 43 -8.63 7.73 -3.11
C VAL A 43 -9.26 8.27 -1.82
N ALA A 44 -8.82 7.83 -0.65
CA ALA A 44 -9.32 8.36 0.62
C ALA A 44 -9.02 9.86 0.79
N LYS A 45 -7.79 10.26 0.48
CA LYS A 45 -7.37 11.67 0.50
C LYS A 45 -8.20 12.52 -0.46
N ASP A 46 -8.40 12.05 -1.71
CA ASP A 46 -9.18 12.76 -2.74
C ASP A 46 -10.64 12.96 -2.30
N ASN A 47 -11.17 12.06 -1.47
CA ASN A 47 -12.49 12.20 -0.84
C ASN A 47 -12.46 13.05 0.45
N GLY A 48 -11.32 13.61 0.82
CA GLY A 48 -11.17 14.50 1.97
C GLY A 48 -11.02 13.81 3.32
N ALA A 49 -10.69 12.52 3.36
CA ALA A 49 -10.44 11.81 4.62
C ALA A 49 -9.24 12.41 5.37
N LYS A 50 -9.38 12.57 6.69
CA LYS A 50 -8.33 13.08 7.58
C LYS A 50 -7.21 12.08 7.80
N GLY A 51 -7.52 10.79 7.74
CA GLY A 51 -6.57 9.70 7.92
C GLY A 51 -7.20 8.35 7.66
N ILE A 52 -6.36 7.32 7.59
CA ILE A 52 -6.77 5.98 7.15
C ILE A 52 -6.34 4.95 8.18
N VAL A 53 -7.24 4.02 8.45
CA VAL A 53 -7.00 2.85 9.28
C VAL A 53 -7.14 1.60 8.41
N PHE A 54 -6.05 0.94 8.09
CA PHE A 54 -6.10 -0.32 7.34
C PHE A 54 -6.38 -1.50 8.27
N VAL A 55 -7.25 -2.38 7.83
CA VAL A 55 -7.62 -3.60 8.54
C VAL A 55 -7.61 -4.81 7.59
N SER A 56 -7.39 -6.00 8.14
CA SER A 56 -7.45 -7.25 7.39
C SER A 56 -8.40 -8.23 8.05
N GLN A 57 -9.00 -9.08 7.23
CA GLN A 57 -9.78 -10.23 7.69
C GLN A 57 -8.93 -11.49 7.86
N ILE A 58 -7.68 -11.48 7.38
CA ILE A 58 -6.79 -12.62 7.42
C ILE A 58 -6.35 -12.87 8.86
N GLU A 59 -6.46 -14.10 9.31
CA GLU A 59 -5.97 -14.53 10.61
C GLU A 59 -4.44 -14.58 10.57
N ASP A 60 -3.82 -14.18 11.67
CA ASP A 60 -2.36 -14.17 11.86
C ASP A 60 -1.58 -13.45 10.73
N GLU A 61 -2.26 -12.56 9.99
CA GLU A 61 -1.57 -11.74 9.04
C GLU A 61 -0.66 -10.75 9.76
N GLU A 62 0.62 -10.78 9.42
CA GLU A 62 1.58 -9.82 9.93
C GLU A 62 1.18 -8.39 9.59
N LEU A 63 1.42 -7.48 10.51
CA LEU A 63 1.29 -6.06 10.24
C LEU A 63 2.25 -5.69 9.11
N TYR A 64 1.74 -4.91 8.17
CA TYR A 64 2.55 -4.45 7.05
C TYR A 64 3.72 -3.62 7.57
N PRO A 65 4.97 -3.98 7.25
CA PRO A 65 6.11 -3.23 7.73
C PRO A 65 6.12 -1.81 7.18
N LEU A 66 6.73 -0.90 7.89
CA LEU A 66 7.03 0.43 7.36
C LEU A 66 7.92 0.27 6.14
N LYS A 67 7.43 0.77 5.01
CA LYS A 67 8.11 0.62 3.73
C LYS A 67 8.06 1.93 2.97
N TYR A 68 9.23 2.35 2.49
CA TYR A 68 9.32 3.45 1.56
C TYR A 68 8.68 3.06 0.22
N VAL A 69 7.83 3.92 -0.31
CA VAL A 69 7.21 3.76 -1.63
C VAL A 69 7.57 5.00 -2.46
N PRO A 70 8.40 4.85 -3.51
CA PRO A 70 8.79 5.97 -4.36
C PRO A 70 7.57 6.71 -4.92
N GLY A 71 7.63 8.04 -4.94
CA GLY A 71 6.55 8.88 -5.44
C GLY A 71 5.42 9.16 -4.44
N PHE A 72 5.56 8.68 -3.18
CA PHE A 72 4.60 8.91 -2.10
C PHE A 72 5.18 9.64 -0.90
N GLU A 73 6.31 10.31 -1.08
CA GLU A 73 7.03 11.03 -0.02
C GLU A 73 6.19 12.15 0.61
N ASN A 74 5.27 12.72 -0.15
CA ASN A 74 4.44 13.84 0.25
C ASN A 74 2.97 13.46 0.47
N ASN A 75 2.69 12.20 0.77
CA ASN A 75 1.33 11.81 1.09
C ASN A 75 0.99 12.28 2.50
N GLU A 76 0.24 13.37 2.59
CA GLU A 76 -0.07 14.06 3.84
C GLU A 76 -1.12 13.35 4.70
N ALA A 77 -1.80 12.33 4.17
CA ALA A 77 -2.80 11.61 4.94
C ALA A 77 -2.15 10.55 5.84
N PRO A 78 -2.26 10.67 7.18
CA PRO A 78 -1.74 9.70 8.11
C PRO A 78 -2.44 8.35 7.93
N ALA A 79 -1.68 7.25 7.95
CA ALA A 79 -2.21 5.90 7.85
C ALA A 79 -1.66 5.00 8.95
N VAL A 80 -2.53 4.18 9.51
CA VAL A 80 -2.19 3.17 10.52
C VAL A 80 -2.77 1.83 10.13
N ILE A 81 -2.18 0.75 10.63
CA ILE A 81 -2.69 -0.61 10.45
C ILE A 81 -3.11 -1.15 11.80
N LEU A 82 -4.33 -1.66 11.88
CA LEU A 82 -4.82 -2.37 13.07
C LEU A 82 -4.78 -3.88 12.83
N SER A 83 -4.41 -4.61 13.88
CA SER A 83 -4.60 -6.05 13.89
C SER A 83 -6.08 -6.43 13.80
N LYS A 84 -6.37 -7.60 13.23
CA LYS A 84 -7.73 -8.13 13.09
C LYS A 84 -8.53 -8.09 14.41
N ASN A 85 -7.89 -8.49 15.50
CA ASN A 85 -8.55 -8.51 16.81
C ASN A 85 -8.98 -7.11 17.27
N LYS A 86 -8.16 -6.10 17.02
CA LYS A 86 -8.51 -4.71 17.36
C LYS A 86 -9.60 -4.17 16.44
N ALA A 87 -9.53 -4.47 15.15
CA ALA A 87 -10.54 -4.09 14.17
C ALA A 87 -11.90 -4.72 14.50
N ASN A 88 -11.95 -6.01 14.84
CA ASN A 88 -13.17 -6.69 15.19
C ASN A 88 -13.85 -6.07 16.42
N LYS A 89 -13.11 -5.66 17.45
CA LYS A 89 -13.69 -4.94 18.62
C LYS A 89 -14.41 -3.64 18.24
N ILE A 90 -13.99 -3.00 17.15
CA ILE A 90 -14.66 -1.82 16.61
C ILE A 90 -15.94 -2.24 15.89
N PHE A 91 -15.85 -3.22 15.01
CA PHE A 91 -16.97 -3.66 14.16
C PHE A 91 -18.07 -4.37 14.95
N GLU A 92 -17.73 -5.09 16.02
CA GLU A 92 -18.70 -5.75 16.92
C GLU A 92 -19.76 -4.78 17.47
N ARG A 93 -19.38 -3.51 17.67
CA ARG A 93 -20.31 -2.48 18.14
C ARG A 93 -21.47 -2.20 17.19
N VAL A 94 -21.30 -2.54 15.92
CA VAL A 94 -22.30 -2.37 14.86
C VAL A 94 -22.75 -3.71 14.26
N GLY A 95 -22.46 -4.83 14.97
CA GLY A 95 -22.88 -6.17 14.56
C GLY A 95 -22.10 -6.78 13.39
N TRP A 96 -20.92 -6.25 13.11
CA TRP A 96 -20.05 -6.71 12.02
C TRP A 96 -18.73 -7.31 12.54
N SER A 97 -18.00 -7.95 11.63
CA SER A 97 -16.61 -8.35 11.81
C SER A 97 -15.86 -8.21 10.49
N THR A 98 -14.54 -8.14 10.54
CA THR A 98 -13.73 -8.06 9.32
C THR A 98 -14.01 -9.21 8.36
N LYS A 99 -14.21 -10.42 8.90
CA LYS A 99 -14.56 -11.62 8.12
C LYS A 99 -15.92 -11.45 7.43
N LYS A 100 -16.95 -11.07 8.19
CA LYS A 100 -18.32 -10.92 7.67
C LYS A 100 -18.38 -9.86 6.58
N ILE A 101 -17.68 -8.73 6.76
CA ILE A 101 -17.59 -7.67 5.76
C ILE A 101 -16.94 -8.20 4.47
N GLN A 102 -15.82 -8.91 4.59
CA GLN A 102 -15.13 -9.44 3.42
C GLN A 102 -15.93 -10.53 2.71
N ASP A 103 -16.56 -11.43 3.45
CA ASP A 103 -17.38 -12.49 2.87
C ASP A 103 -18.57 -11.91 2.09
N GLU A 104 -19.23 -10.89 2.63
CA GLU A 104 -20.35 -10.21 1.97
C GLU A 104 -19.89 -9.50 0.69
N MET A 105 -18.77 -8.79 0.73
CA MET A 105 -18.21 -8.15 -0.46
C MET A 105 -17.78 -9.17 -1.52
N ASN A 106 -17.23 -10.30 -1.11
CA ASN A 106 -16.84 -11.37 -2.05
C ASN A 106 -18.03 -12.03 -2.73
N GLN A 107 -19.16 -12.15 -2.01
CA GLN A 107 -20.38 -12.74 -2.55
C GLN A 107 -21.14 -11.79 -3.44
N SER A 108 -21.31 -10.56 -3.01
CA SER A 108 -22.11 -9.56 -3.72
C SER A 108 -21.36 -8.89 -4.87
N LEU A 109 -20.02 -8.84 -4.80
CA LEU A 109 -19.15 -8.03 -5.67
C LEU A 109 -19.63 -6.56 -5.74
N LYS A 110 -20.09 -6.04 -4.60
CA LYS A 110 -20.54 -4.66 -4.44
C LYS A 110 -19.84 -4.00 -3.25
N PRO A 111 -19.71 -2.67 -3.28
CA PRO A 111 -19.25 -1.92 -2.11
C PRO A 111 -20.13 -2.21 -0.88
N LEU A 112 -19.51 -2.32 0.28
CA LEU A 112 -20.18 -2.45 1.56
C LEU A 112 -19.59 -1.43 2.53
N SER A 113 -19.88 -0.18 2.30
CA SER A 113 -19.38 0.92 3.09
C SER A 113 -20.50 1.52 3.94
N PHE A 114 -20.19 1.84 5.20
CA PHE A 114 -21.18 2.37 6.15
C PHE A 114 -20.51 3.23 7.22
N GLN A 115 -21.31 4.05 7.90
CA GLN A 115 -20.82 4.85 9.02
C GLN A 115 -20.84 4.04 10.31
N LEU A 116 -19.75 4.14 11.09
CA LEU A 116 -19.61 3.47 12.39
C LEU A 116 -20.29 4.21 13.56
N GLY A 117 -21.00 5.31 13.26
CA GLY A 117 -21.56 6.17 14.30
C GLY A 117 -20.50 7.09 14.91
N VAL A 118 -20.78 7.58 16.13
CA VAL A 118 -19.86 8.53 16.81
C VAL A 118 -18.75 7.74 17.50
N LEU A 119 -17.60 7.64 16.82
CA LEU A 119 -16.37 7.11 17.38
C LEU A 119 -15.27 8.16 17.29
N ASN A 120 -14.57 8.39 18.39
CA ASN A 120 -13.36 9.23 18.37
C ASN A 120 -12.15 8.35 18.15
N PHE A 121 -11.38 8.68 17.11
CA PHE A 121 -10.09 8.06 16.83
C PHE A 121 -9.00 9.12 16.88
N ASN A 122 -8.02 8.91 17.75
CA ASN A 122 -6.84 9.76 17.86
C ASN A 122 -5.60 8.90 17.60
N ALA A 123 -4.71 9.39 16.77
CA ALA A 123 -3.43 8.77 16.51
C ALA A 123 -2.33 9.84 16.47
N THR A 124 -1.17 9.51 17.04
CA THR A 124 0.07 10.25 16.85
C THR A 124 0.98 9.37 16.02
N ILE A 125 1.43 9.90 14.89
CA ILE A 125 2.29 9.19 13.94
C ILE A 125 3.56 10.01 13.80
N ASP A 126 4.69 9.39 14.12
CA ASP A 126 6.02 9.93 13.95
C ASP A 126 6.82 8.96 13.07
N ILE A 127 7.26 9.43 11.91
CA ILE A 127 7.99 8.63 10.93
C ILE A 127 9.26 9.37 10.57
N GLU A 128 10.39 8.79 10.93
CA GLU A 128 11.70 9.28 10.57
C GLU A 128 12.21 8.55 9.31
N PRO A 129 12.53 9.28 8.23
CA PRO A 129 13.07 8.66 7.02
C PRO A 129 14.52 8.22 7.26
N VAL A 130 14.80 6.95 7.06
CA VAL A 130 16.16 6.41 7.04
C VAL A 130 16.74 6.57 5.64
N ILE A 131 17.71 7.48 5.51
CA ILE A 131 18.36 7.79 4.23
C ILE A 131 19.68 7.05 4.14
N SER A 132 19.85 6.25 3.09
CA SER A 132 21.11 5.59 2.75
C SER A 132 21.68 6.18 1.46
N LYS A 133 23.02 6.19 1.35
CA LYS A 133 23.70 6.60 0.11
C LYS A 133 23.98 5.37 -0.73
N GLY A 134 23.58 5.42 -1.99
CA GLY A 134 23.97 4.47 -3.02
C GLY A 134 25.01 5.10 -3.96
N ALA A 135 25.65 4.27 -4.78
CA ALA A 135 26.57 4.73 -5.82
C ALA A 135 26.41 3.90 -7.08
N ASN A 136 26.51 4.57 -8.22
CA ASN A 136 26.68 3.93 -9.52
C ASN A 136 28.14 4.11 -9.95
N VAL A 137 28.71 3.06 -10.53
CA VAL A 137 30.05 3.14 -11.13
C VAL A 137 29.88 3.32 -12.63
N VAL A 138 30.44 4.39 -13.15
CA VAL A 138 30.40 4.70 -14.58
C VAL A 138 31.82 4.71 -15.10
N GLY A 139 32.08 3.93 -16.16
CA GLY A 139 33.31 3.92 -16.90
C GLY A 139 33.09 4.37 -18.35
N GLU A 140 33.97 5.18 -18.89
CA GLU A 140 33.93 5.63 -20.30
C GLU A 140 35.15 5.12 -21.06
N ILE A 141 34.90 4.57 -22.25
CA ILE A 141 35.93 4.26 -23.22
C ILE A 141 35.70 5.14 -24.45
N ARG A 142 36.56 6.12 -24.63
CA ARG A 142 36.39 7.07 -25.75
C ARG A 142 36.77 6.46 -27.08
N SER A 143 35.97 6.77 -28.11
CA SER A 143 36.30 6.41 -29.47
C SER A 143 37.62 7.05 -29.93
N ARG A 144 38.48 6.26 -30.57
CA ARG A 144 39.69 6.76 -31.25
C ARG A 144 39.35 7.43 -32.59
N ASN A 145 38.19 7.10 -33.18
CA ASN A 145 37.71 7.73 -34.40
C ASN A 145 36.99 9.04 -34.04
N ARG A 146 37.45 10.14 -34.66
CA ARG A 146 36.89 11.48 -34.42
C ARG A 146 35.45 11.62 -34.88
N GLU A 147 35.04 10.86 -35.88
CA GLU A 147 33.71 10.87 -36.47
C GLU A 147 32.63 10.39 -35.45
N TYR A 148 32.99 9.42 -34.57
CA TYR A 148 32.08 8.82 -33.59
C TYR A 148 32.40 9.25 -32.15
N ARG A 149 33.04 10.41 -31.98
CA ARG A 149 33.49 10.85 -30.66
C ARG A 149 32.31 11.23 -29.75
N ASP A 150 31.23 11.71 -30.35
CA ASP A 150 30.04 12.17 -29.67
C ASP A 150 28.91 11.11 -29.66
N ASP A 151 29.18 9.93 -30.26
CA ASP A 151 28.27 8.81 -30.23
C ASP A 151 28.57 7.88 -29.03
N TYR A 152 27.53 7.51 -28.28
CA TYR A 152 27.67 6.67 -27.11
C TYR A 152 26.90 5.38 -27.25
N ILE A 153 27.58 4.27 -26.96
CA ILE A 153 26.92 2.98 -26.68
C ILE A 153 26.96 2.78 -25.19
N VAL A 154 25.78 2.72 -24.58
CA VAL A 154 25.65 2.52 -23.14
C VAL A 154 25.39 1.04 -22.85
N ILE A 155 26.30 0.43 -22.08
CA ILE A 155 26.14 -0.92 -21.57
C ILE A 155 25.87 -0.80 -20.06
N GLY A 156 24.68 -1.18 -19.63
CA GLY A 156 24.27 -1.12 -18.23
C GLY A 156 24.11 -2.51 -17.64
N ALA A 157 24.61 -2.69 -16.43
CA ALA A 157 24.36 -3.85 -15.59
C ALA A 157 24.30 -3.40 -14.14
N HIS A 158 23.37 -3.97 -13.37
CA HIS A 158 23.36 -3.72 -11.94
C HIS A 158 24.04 -4.84 -11.18
N PHE A 159 24.83 -4.51 -10.17
CA PHE A 159 25.56 -5.48 -9.35
C PHE A 159 24.90 -5.73 -7.98
N ASP A 160 23.87 -4.96 -7.66
CA ASP A 160 23.14 -4.98 -6.39
C ASP A 160 21.80 -5.76 -6.47
N HIS A 161 21.65 -6.66 -7.42
CA HIS A 161 20.38 -7.31 -7.78
C HIS A 161 19.58 -7.86 -6.60
N ILE A 162 20.11 -8.90 -5.94
CA ILE A 162 19.46 -9.55 -4.79
C ILE A 162 20.16 -9.14 -3.48
N GLY A 163 21.38 -8.63 -3.56
CA GLY A 163 22.23 -8.36 -2.41
C GLY A 163 22.55 -9.64 -1.64
N MET A 164 22.50 -9.57 -0.34
CA MET A 164 22.70 -10.71 0.57
C MET A 164 21.44 -11.58 0.75
N GLY A 165 20.37 -11.31 0.03
CA GLY A 165 19.10 -11.97 0.21
C GLY A 165 18.24 -11.36 1.32
N GLY A 166 17.24 -12.10 1.81
CA GLY A 166 16.36 -11.69 2.89
C GLY A 166 15.00 -11.14 2.43
N PRO A 167 14.16 -10.69 3.39
CA PRO A 167 12.80 -10.24 3.11
C PRO A 167 12.77 -9.07 2.11
N GLY A 168 12.08 -9.25 0.99
CA GLY A 168 11.92 -8.23 -0.04
C GLY A 168 13.00 -8.21 -1.13
N SER A 169 14.04 -9.01 -1.03
CA SER A 169 15.10 -9.11 -2.06
C SER A 169 14.68 -9.92 -3.29
N GLY A 170 13.59 -10.70 -3.21
CA GLY A 170 13.21 -11.67 -4.25
C GLY A 170 14.02 -12.97 -4.21
N SER A 171 15.00 -13.11 -3.34
CA SER A 171 15.73 -14.36 -3.11
C SER A 171 14.81 -15.39 -2.46
N ARG A 172 14.86 -16.63 -2.98
CA ARG A 172 14.15 -17.77 -2.40
C ARG A 172 14.95 -18.47 -1.28
N LYS A 173 16.21 -18.11 -1.12
CA LYS A 173 17.10 -18.64 -0.09
C LYS A 173 17.57 -17.47 0.76
N PRO A 174 17.11 -17.32 2.00
CA PRO A 174 17.78 -16.46 2.95
C PRO A 174 19.16 -17.10 3.23
N GLU A 175 20.23 -16.35 3.05
CA GLU A 175 21.54 -16.71 3.54
C GLU A 175 21.68 -16.31 5.01
#